data_c6b1765f9bd806968f97e0b05b33efef
#
_entry.id   c6b1765f9bd806968f97e0b05b33efef
#
_cell.length_a   1.000
_cell.length_b   1.000
_cell.length_c   1.000
_cell.angle_alpha   90.00
_cell.angle_beta   90.00
_cell.angle_gamma   90.00
#
_symmetry.space_group_name_H-M   'P 1'
#
loop_
_entity.id
_entity.type
_entity.pdbx_description
1 polymer ?
#
loop_
_entity_poly.entity_id
_entity_poly.type
_entity_poly.pdbx_seq_one_letter_code
_entity_poly.pdbx_strand_id
1 'polypeptide(L)'
;DAWLRSAILQVPAPFHEIGQLFTGAEAMGVDASAFRDDVPFDEVLRVRAERQQMVTTFLDEVTQETLAEPRNDPWGDEDWHPIVGDCVRVILEEEWAHLRYIRRDLALLTQQS
;
A
#
# COMPACT_ATOMS: atom_id res chain seq x y z
N ASP A 1 -2.43 -0.53 1.81
CA ASP A 1 -3.06 -1.63 2.57
C ASP A 1 -2.04 -2.67 3.06
N ALA A 2 -1.19 -3.24 2.20
CA ALA A 2 -0.27 -4.31 2.61
C ALA A 2 0.65 -3.90 3.76
N TRP A 3 1.31 -2.78 3.67
CA TRP A 3 2.31 -2.37 4.65
C TRP A 3 1.72 -1.76 5.92
N LEU A 4 0.75 -0.84 5.81
CA LEU A 4 0.16 -0.27 7.01
C LEU A 4 -0.86 -1.21 7.65
N ARG A 5 -1.89 -1.63 6.91
CA ARG A 5 -2.99 -2.40 7.49
C ARG A 5 -2.63 -3.85 7.77
N SER A 6 -1.94 -4.53 6.85
CA SER A 6 -1.54 -5.92 7.06
C SER A 6 -0.32 -6.02 7.98
N ALA A 7 0.83 -5.47 7.57
CA ALA A 7 2.08 -5.67 8.31
C ALA A 7 2.09 -4.91 9.65
N ILE A 8 1.79 -3.62 9.67
CA ILE A 8 1.91 -2.79 10.87
C ILE A 8 0.73 -3.02 11.81
N LEU A 9 -0.50 -2.79 11.34
CA LEU A 9 -1.71 -2.86 12.16
C LEU A 9 -2.28 -4.27 12.33
N GLN A 10 -1.79 -5.23 11.55
CA GLN A 10 -2.18 -6.64 11.62
C GLN A 10 -3.71 -6.85 11.47
N VAL A 11 -4.33 -6.05 10.61
CA VAL A 11 -5.78 -6.09 10.36
C VAL A 11 -6.12 -7.30 9.49
N PRO A 12 -7.11 -8.12 9.85
CA PRO A 12 -7.66 -9.15 8.98
C PRO A 12 -8.27 -8.53 7.70
N ALA A 13 -8.11 -9.20 6.54
CA ALA A 13 -8.64 -8.75 5.26
C ALA A 13 -8.34 -7.25 4.97
N PRO A 14 -7.06 -6.87 4.85
CA PRO A 14 -6.62 -5.47 4.84
C PRO A 14 -6.94 -4.71 3.56
N PHE A 15 -7.26 -5.41 2.46
CA PHE A 15 -7.41 -4.80 1.14
C PHE A 15 -8.81 -4.25 0.91
N HIS A 16 -8.88 -3.09 0.27
CA HIS A 16 -10.13 -2.49 -0.15
C HIS A 16 -10.63 -3.12 -1.46
N GLU A 17 -11.94 -3.24 -1.65
CA GLU A 17 -12.56 -3.85 -2.83
C GLU A 17 -12.20 -3.17 -4.16
N ILE A 18 -11.85 -1.89 -4.14
CA ILE A 18 -11.37 -1.16 -5.32
C ILE A 18 -9.84 -1.06 -5.40
N GLY A 19 -9.14 -1.89 -4.62
CA GLY A 19 -7.70 -2.03 -4.75
C GLY A 19 -7.33 -2.72 -6.07
N GLN A 20 -6.16 -2.41 -6.58
CA GLN A 20 -5.65 -3.11 -7.76
C GLN A 20 -5.19 -4.52 -7.39
N LEU A 21 -5.61 -5.51 -8.16
CA LEU A 21 -5.06 -6.85 -8.06
C LEU A 21 -3.58 -6.84 -8.44
N PHE A 22 -2.76 -7.48 -7.65
CA PHE A 22 -1.31 -7.52 -7.84
C PHE A 22 -0.82 -8.97 -8.01
N THR A 23 0.35 -9.11 -8.63
CA THR A 23 0.99 -10.43 -8.78
C THR A 23 1.30 -11.02 -7.39
N GLY A 24 0.87 -12.25 -7.15
CA GLY A 24 1.05 -12.93 -5.88
C GLY A 24 -0.08 -12.69 -4.86
N ALA A 25 -1.14 -11.98 -5.22
CA ALA A 25 -2.29 -11.74 -4.34
C ALA A 25 -2.90 -13.04 -3.80
N GLU A 26 -3.00 -14.06 -4.63
CA GLU A 26 -3.52 -15.38 -4.24
C GLU A 26 -2.67 -16.05 -3.15
N ALA A 27 -1.34 -15.88 -3.23
CA ALA A 27 -0.43 -16.42 -2.22
C ALA A 27 -0.63 -15.76 -0.84
N MET A 28 -1.17 -14.54 -0.79
CA MET A 28 -1.58 -13.84 0.43
C MET A 28 -3.02 -14.19 0.86
N GLY A 29 -3.67 -15.13 0.19
CA GLY A 29 -5.06 -15.48 0.48
C GLY A 29 -6.08 -14.44 0.01
N VAL A 30 -5.71 -13.57 -0.92
CA VAL A 30 -6.61 -12.56 -1.49
C VAL A 30 -7.47 -13.19 -2.56
N ASP A 31 -8.79 -13.09 -2.40
CA ASP A 31 -9.76 -13.52 -3.41
C ASP A 31 -9.91 -12.44 -4.49
N ALA A 32 -9.53 -12.77 -5.73
CA ALA A 32 -9.63 -11.87 -6.87
C ALA A 32 -11.08 -11.38 -7.12
N SER A 33 -12.08 -12.21 -6.81
CA SER A 33 -13.50 -11.85 -6.99
C SER A 33 -13.99 -10.76 -6.02
N ALA A 34 -13.23 -10.49 -4.97
CA ALA A 34 -13.55 -9.42 -4.02
C ALA A 34 -13.21 -8.02 -4.55
N PHE A 35 -12.48 -7.93 -5.67
CA PHE A 35 -12.10 -6.65 -6.27
C PHE A 35 -13.10 -6.22 -7.35
N ARG A 36 -13.43 -4.92 -7.35
CA ARG A 36 -14.25 -4.30 -8.38
C ARG A 36 -13.38 -3.75 -9.50
N ASP A 37 -13.81 -3.92 -10.75
CA ASP A 37 -13.13 -3.43 -11.96
C ASP A 37 -13.89 -2.30 -12.69
N ASP A 38 -15.13 -2.05 -12.30
CA ASP A 38 -16.04 -1.05 -12.88
C ASP A 38 -16.13 0.25 -12.06
N VAL A 39 -15.03 0.69 -11.51
CA VAL A 39 -15.00 1.81 -10.54
C VAL A 39 -14.84 3.15 -11.24
N PRO A 40 -15.73 4.14 -11.02
CA PRO A 40 -15.54 5.50 -11.50
C PRO A 40 -14.26 6.13 -10.93
N PHE A 41 -13.59 6.96 -11.75
CA PHE A 41 -12.30 7.54 -11.37
C PHE A 41 -12.38 8.45 -10.14
N ASP A 42 -13.47 9.17 -9.95
CA ASP A 42 -13.72 10.00 -8.77
C ASP A 42 -13.82 9.16 -7.49
N GLU A 43 -14.40 7.96 -7.56
CA GLU A 43 -14.43 7.02 -6.44
C GLU A 43 -13.02 6.51 -6.11
N VAL A 44 -12.22 6.20 -7.12
CA VAL A 44 -10.80 5.83 -6.91
C VAL A 44 -10.04 6.94 -6.20
N LEU A 45 -10.22 8.20 -6.61
CA LEU A 45 -9.57 9.35 -5.97
C LEU A 45 -10.02 9.52 -4.52
N ARG A 46 -11.30 9.33 -4.23
CA ARG A 46 -11.84 9.39 -2.87
C ARG A 46 -11.21 8.34 -1.96
N VAL A 47 -11.18 7.09 -2.40
CA VAL A 47 -10.59 5.99 -1.61
C VAL A 47 -9.09 6.18 -1.44
N ARG A 48 -8.39 6.67 -2.47
CA ARG A 48 -6.98 7.03 -2.34
C ARG A 48 -6.76 8.10 -1.26
N ALA A 49 -7.58 9.15 -1.25
CA ALA A 49 -7.50 10.20 -0.23
C ALA A 49 -7.73 9.66 1.19
N GLU A 50 -8.68 8.75 1.36
CA GLU A 50 -8.91 8.07 2.64
C GLU A 50 -7.69 7.24 3.08
N ARG A 51 -7.04 6.52 2.16
CA ARG A 51 -5.83 5.76 2.44
C ARG A 51 -4.64 6.64 2.79
N GLN A 52 -4.48 7.76 2.11
CA GLN A 52 -3.46 8.76 2.46
C GLN A 52 -3.69 9.34 3.85
N GLN A 53 -4.94 9.67 4.20
CA GLN A 53 -5.29 10.17 5.52
C GLN A 53 -4.99 9.12 6.61
N MET A 54 -5.26 7.86 6.36
CA MET A 54 -4.94 6.77 7.28
C MET A 54 -3.44 6.69 7.58
N VAL A 55 -2.59 6.82 6.56
CA VAL A 55 -1.13 6.85 6.74
C VAL A 55 -0.70 8.09 7.51
N THR A 56 -1.22 9.27 7.16
CA THR A 56 -0.92 10.52 7.85
C THR A 56 -1.28 10.45 9.33
N THR A 57 -2.48 9.98 9.65
CA THR A 57 -2.93 9.80 11.04
C THR A 57 -2.00 8.86 11.82
N PHE A 58 -1.62 7.74 11.21
CA PHE A 58 -0.68 6.81 11.83
C PHE A 58 0.68 7.48 12.13
N LEU A 59 1.22 8.23 11.16
CA LEU A 59 2.51 8.92 11.32
C LEU A 59 2.46 10.02 12.39
N ASP A 60 1.32 10.69 12.54
CA ASP A 60 1.13 11.73 13.57
C ASP A 60 1.08 11.16 14.99
N GLU A 61 0.61 9.93 15.14
CA GLU A 61 0.38 9.28 16.43
C GLU A 61 1.46 8.28 16.86
N VAL A 62 2.28 7.79 15.90
CA VAL A 62 3.26 6.73 16.16
C VAL A 62 4.35 7.17 17.14
N THR A 63 4.72 6.26 18.05
CA THR A 63 5.79 6.48 19.04
C THR A 63 7.09 5.80 18.63
N GLN A 64 8.21 6.17 19.25
CA GLN A 64 9.50 5.51 19.05
C GLN A 64 9.45 4.03 19.44
N GLU A 65 8.74 3.71 20.52
CA GLU A 65 8.54 2.34 20.96
C GLU A 65 7.82 1.51 19.88
N THR A 66 6.72 2.05 19.32
CA THR A 66 5.96 1.39 18.26
C THR A 66 6.80 1.21 17.01
N LEU A 67 7.62 2.19 16.61
CA LEU A 67 8.49 2.09 15.45
C LEU A 67 9.52 0.96 15.57
N ALA A 68 9.92 0.58 16.77
CA ALA A 68 10.87 -0.49 17.05
C ALA A 68 10.25 -1.88 17.17
N GLU A 69 8.91 -1.99 17.15
CA GLU A 69 8.22 -3.27 17.29
C GLU A 69 8.46 -4.20 16.10
N PRO A 70 8.76 -5.50 16.34
CA PRO A 70 8.91 -6.47 15.25
C PRO A 70 7.61 -6.70 14.47
N ARG A 71 7.76 -6.95 13.19
CA ARG A 71 6.66 -7.32 12.27
C ARG A 71 7.11 -8.44 11.35
N ASN A 72 6.18 -8.94 10.54
CA ASN A 72 6.46 -9.90 9.48
C ASN A 72 6.29 -9.24 8.12
N ASP A 73 7.02 -9.74 7.13
CA ASP A 73 6.81 -9.35 5.75
C ASP A 73 5.39 -9.73 5.31
N PRO A 74 4.58 -8.81 4.76
CA PRO A 74 3.23 -9.13 4.31
C PRO A 74 3.19 -10.08 3.10
N TRP A 75 4.31 -10.25 2.40
CA TRP A 75 4.46 -11.14 1.24
C TRP A 75 4.98 -12.53 1.62
N GLY A 76 5.26 -12.76 2.91
CA GLY A 76 5.65 -14.06 3.45
C GLY A 76 7.14 -14.40 3.33
N ASP A 77 8.02 -13.43 3.13
CA ASP A 77 9.46 -13.64 3.20
C ASP A 77 9.88 -13.93 4.66
N GLU A 78 10.17 -15.18 4.93
CA GLU A 78 10.54 -15.65 6.27
C GLU A 78 11.96 -15.25 6.68
N ASP A 79 12.79 -14.84 5.72
CA ASP A 79 14.18 -14.42 6.00
C ASP A 79 14.29 -12.93 6.34
N TRP A 80 13.24 -12.16 6.07
CA TRP A 80 13.19 -10.74 6.39
C TRP A 80 12.33 -10.46 7.61
N HIS A 81 12.94 -9.89 8.64
CA HIS A 81 12.32 -9.58 9.93
C HIS A 81 12.26 -8.06 10.14
N PRO A 82 11.30 -7.36 9.51
CA PRO A 82 11.19 -5.92 9.65
C PRO A 82 10.69 -5.48 11.03
N ILE A 83 11.03 -4.27 11.38
CA ILE A 83 10.32 -3.51 12.42
C ILE A 83 9.28 -2.57 11.77
N VAL A 84 8.39 -2.00 12.58
CA VAL A 84 7.38 -1.04 12.08
C VAL A 84 8.01 0.10 11.29
N GLY A 85 9.15 0.63 11.74
CA GLY A 85 9.89 1.68 11.03
C GLY A 85 10.35 1.28 9.62
N ASP A 86 10.73 0.02 9.41
CA ASP A 86 11.06 -0.51 8.09
C ASP A 86 9.84 -0.53 7.18
N CYS A 87 8.68 -0.96 7.70
CA CYS A 87 7.43 -0.96 6.95
C CYS A 87 6.98 0.46 6.56
N VAL A 88 7.13 1.43 7.45
CA VAL A 88 6.87 2.85 7.16
C VAL A 88 7.77 3.34 6.02
N ARG A 89 9.07 3.02 6.08
CA ARG A 89 10.00 3.40 5.02
C ARG A 89 9.61 2.82 3.67
N VAL A 90 9.16 1.57 3.60
CA VAL A 90 8.67 0.97 2.35
C VAL A 90 7.47 1.75 1.80
N ILE A 91 6.51 2.14 2.63
CA ILE A 91 5.37 2.95 2.19
C ILE A 91 5.83 4.23 1.50
N LEU A 92 6.76 4.96 2.10
CA LEU A 92 7.27 6.22 1.57
C LEU A 92 8.10 6.03 0.29
N GLU A 93 8.94 5.01 0.24
CA GLU A 93 9.75 4.68 -0.93
C GLU A 93 8.89 4.25 -2.12
N GLU A 94 7.86 3.43 -1.89
CA GLU A 94 6.90 3.00 -2.91
C GLU A 94 6.13 4.19 -3.50
N GLU A 95 5.58 5.07 -2.67
CA GLU A 95 4.88 6.27 -3.14
C GLU A 95 5.81 7.16 -4.00
N TRP A 96 7.06 7.33 -3.58
CA TRP A 96 8.05 8.10 -4.33
C TRP A 96 8.42 7.45 -5.66
N ALA A 97 8.63 6.14 -5.69
CA ALA A 97 8.93 5.39 -6.91
C ALA A 97 7.77 5.46 -7.91
N HIS A 98 6.54 5.24 -7.45
CA HIS A 98 5.35 5.32 -8.30
C HIS A 98 5.11 6.72 -8.86
N LEU A 99 5.36 7.76 -8.10
CA LEU A 99 5.28 9.15 -8.59
C LEU A 99 6.26 9.38 -9.76
N ARG A 100 7.49 8.87 -9.65
CA ARG A 100 8.48 8.98 -10.73
C ARG A 100 8.06 8.22 -11.99
N TYR A 101 7.50 7.03 -11.83
CA TYR A 101 6.99 6.24 -12.96
C TYR A 101 5.84 6.94 -13.66
N ILE A 102 4.86 7.45 -12.91
CA ILE A 102 3.73 8.19 -13.46
C ILE A 102 4.20 9.40 -14.26
N ARG A 103 5.13 10.20 -13.71
CA ARG A 103 5.68 11.39 -14.40
C ARG A 103 6.39 11.01 -15.69
N ARG A 104 7.19 9.95 -15.67
CA ARG A 104 7.87 9.43 -16.86
C ARG A 104 6.88 9.03 -17.94
N ASP A 105 5.90 8.22 -17.57
CA ASP A 105 4.95 7.64 -18.53
C ASP A 105 4.01 8.70 -19.11
N LEU A 106 3.56 9.64 -18.31
CA LEU A 106 2.78 10.80 -18.80
C LEU A 106 3.58 11.67 -19.77
N ALA A 107 4.88 11.89 -19.49
CA ALA A 107 5.75 12.64 -20.40
C ALA A 107 5.91 11.94 -21.76
N LEU A 108 6.02 10.61 -21.77
CA LEU A 108 6.11 9.83 -23.01
C LEU A 108 4.78 9.89 -23.81
N LEU A 109 3.65 9.80 -23.15
CA LEU A 109 2.32 9.88 -23.78
C LEU A 109 2.07 11.25 -24.41
N THR A 110 2.48 12.33 -23.73
CA THR A 110 2.34 13.71 -24.27
C THR A 110 3.24 13.99 -25.45
N GLN A 111 4.38 13.32 -25.58
CA GLN A 111 5.26 13.44 -26.75
C GLN A 111 4.74 12.71 -27.99
N GLN A 112 3.87 11.75 -27.83
CA GLN A 112 3.26 10.96 -28.92
C GLN A 112 1.98 11.58 -29.48
N SER A 113 1.47 12.60 -28.86
CA SER A 113 0.31 13.37 -29.31
C SER A 113 0.77 14.61 -30.13
#